data_3ac366289fd41ef67331f53faedd1206
#
_entry.id   3ac366289fd41ef67331f53faedd1206
#
_cell.length_a   1.000
_cell.length_b   1.000
_cell.length_c   1.000
_cell.angle_alpha   90.00
_cell.angle_beta   90.00
_cell.angle_gamma   90.00
#
_symmetry.space_group_name_H-M   'P 1'
#
loop_
_entity.id
_entity.type
_entity.pdbx_description
1 polymer ?
#
loop_
_entity_poly.entity_id
_entity_poly.type
_entity_poly.pdbx_seq_one_letter_code
_entity_poly.pdbx_strand_id
1 'polypeptide(L)'
;SLDGVIQAPGGKDEDTEGDFTQGGWTFHYWHDEIGVLFTQVMSESDALLLGRKTWQTHGGAFEPMAEGDPFGDMMNAIPKYVVSTTLTDASAWRNSTLISGNVVEKVRALKAQPGKNILMDGSSALIHTLAQNDLIDEYHLLVYPIVLGGGKKVFADGTPLKLRLVEARPLPSGVVLTHYTVERPA
;
A
#
# COMPACT_ATOMS: atom_id res chain seq x y z
N SER A 1 4.62 2.03 -11.60
CA SER A 1 5.17 2.21 -12.96
C SER A 1 4.54 1.22 -13.95
N LEU A 2 4.74 1.42 -15.26
CA LEU A 2 4.28 0.49 -16.32
C LEU A 2 4.92 -0.90 -16.23
N ASP A 3 6.12 -1.00 -15.71
CA ASP A 3 6.83 -2.27 -15.50
C ASP A 3 6.60 -2.88 -14.10
N GLY A 4 5.59 -2.36 -13.38
CA GLY A 4 5.10 -2.90 -12.12
C GLY A 4 5.92 -2.55 -10.88
N VAL A 5 6.90 -1.67 -10.99
CA VAL A 5 7.71 -1.22 -9.85
C VAL A 5 6.88 -0.30 -8.95
N ILE A 6 6.95 -0.55 -7.64
CA ILE A 6 6.27 0.22 -6.59
C ILE A 6 7.26 0.76 -5.54
N GLN A 7 8.56 0.60 -5.75
CA GLN A 7 9.60 1.03 -4.81
C GLN A 7 9.72 2.57 -4.80
N ALA A 8 9.79 3.15 -3.62
CA ALA A 8 10.08 4.57 -3.36
C ALA A 8 9.28 5.57 -4.23
N PRO A 9 7.94 5.47 -4.32
CA PRO A 9 7.17 6.36 -5.18
C PRO A 9 7.13 7.80 -4.66
N GLY A 10 7.14 7.99 -3.34
CA GLY A 10 6.84 9.26 -2.66
C GLY A 10 8.07 10.06 -2.22
N GLY A 11 9.29 9.56 -2.36
CA GLY A 11 10.48 10.30 -1.95
C GLY A 11 11.77 9.79 -2.58
N LYS A 12 12.72 10.70 -2.83
CA LYS A 12 13.99 10.34 -3.48
C LYS A 12 14.76 9.26 -2.71
N ASP A 13 14.76 9.35 -1.39
CA ASP A 13 15.53 8.48 -0.51
C ASP A 13 14.61 7.57 0.34
N GLU A 14 13.35 7.37 -0.08
CA GLU A 14 12.34 6.61 0.65
C GLU A 14 12.70 5.12 0.83
N ASP A 15 13.20 4.49 -0.22
CA ASP A 15 13.70 3.11 -0.20
C ASP A 15 14.80 2.92 -1.26
N THR A 16 16.06 3.00 -0.82
CA THR A 16 17.26 2.84 -1.66
C THR A 16 17.78 1.40 -1.71
N GLU A 17 17.04 0.42 -1.20
CA GLU A 17 17.47 -0.98 -1.20
C GLU A 17 17.71 -1.49 -2.63
N GLY A 18 18.78 -2.27 -2.81
CA GLY A 18 19.19 -2.77 -4.12
C GLY A 18 19.73 -1.67 -5.05
N ASP A 19 20.34 -0.62 -4.47
CA ASP A 19 20.90 0.53 -5.20
C ASP A 19 19.85 1.28 -6.05
N PHE A 20 18.59 1.25 -5.62
CA PHE A 20 17.52 1.97 -6.32
C PHE A 20 17.67 3.49 -6.17
N THR A 21 17.84 4.18 -7.29
CA THR A 21 18.15 5.63 -7.34
C THR A 21 17.02 6.49 -7.91
N GLN A 22 15.90 5.89 -8.32
CA GLN A 22 14.82 6.58 -9.02
C GLN A 22 13.66 6.97 -8.09
N GLY A 23 13.89 7.12 -6.77
CA GLY A 23 12.84 7.48 -5.81
C GLY A 23 12.15 8.82 -6.14
N GLY A 24 10.89 8.96 -5.72
CA GLY A 24 10.07 10.16 -5.95
C GLY A 24 9.50 10.27 -7.37
N TRP A 25 9.50 9.19 -8.12
CA TRP A 25 9.12 9.16 -9.53
C TRP A 25 7.65 9.48 -9.80
N THR A 26 6.78 9.48 -8.80
CA THR A 26 5.34 9.81 -8.96
C THR A 26 5.05 11.31 -8.96
N PHE A 27 5.92 12.16 -8.40
CA PHE A 27 5.64 13.58 -8.21
C PHE A 27 5.35 14.37 -9.50
N HIS A 28 6.00 14.02 -10.60
CA HIS A 28 5.76 14.68 -11.89
C HIS A 28 4.36 14.43 -12.46
N TYR A 29 3.67 13.42 -11.94
CA TYR A 29 2.35 12.99 -12.40
C TYR A 29 1.25 13.31 -11.39
N TRP A 30 1.56 14.09 -10.34
CA TRP A 30 0.57 14.44 -9.34
C TRP A 30 -0.61 15.18 -9.98
N HIS A 31 -1.81 14.82 -9.55
CA HIS A 31 -3.06 15.46 -9.93
C HIS A 31 -4.02 15.38 -8.75
N ASP A 32 -4.88 16.39 -8.58
CA ASP A 32 -5.81 16.47 -7.43
C ASP A 32 -6.74 15.25 -7.34
N GLU A 33 -7.12 14.67 -8.49
CA GLU A 33 -7.90 13.43 -8.50
C GLU A 33 -7.21 12.26 -7.80
N ILE A 34 -5.89 12.22 -7.73
CA ILE A 34 -5.15 11.19 -6.97
C ILE A 34 -5.44 11.36 -5.48
N GLY A 35 -5.42 12.59 -4.97
CA GLY A 35 -5.78 12.90 -3.59
C GLY A 35 -7.23 12.54 -3.25
N VAL A 36 -8.17 12.82 -4.17
CA VAL A 36 -9.57 12.43 -4.04
C VAL A 36 -9.72 10.90 -3.95
N LEU A 37 -9.02 10.15 -4.81
CA LEU A 37 -9.02 8.68 -4.79
C LEU A 37 -8.48 8.13 -3.48
N PHE A 38 -7.35 8.67 -2.98
CA PHE A 38 -6.81 8.28 -1.67
C PHE A 38 -7.83 8.52 -0.55
N THR A 39 -8.45 9.69 -0.52
CA THR A 39 -9.48 10.02 0.47
C THR A 39 -10.66 9.06 0.40
N GLN A 40 -11.11 8.71 -0.81
CA GLN A 40 -12.20 7.75 -1.02
C GLN A 40 -11.83 6.38 -0.46
N VAL A 41 -10.72 5.79 -0.90
CA VAL A 41 -10.28 4.46 -0.47
C VAL A 41 -10.07 4.41 1.05
N MET A 42 -9.51 5.48 1.63
CA MET A 42 -9.37 5.59 3.09
C MET A 42 -10.73 5.63 3.79
N SER A 43 -11.72 6.35 3.27
CA SER A 43 -13.06 6.43 3.86
C SER A 43 -13.83 5.10 3.83
N GLU A 44 -13.49 4.25 2.89
CA GLU A 44 -14.03 2.90 2.71
C GLU A 44 -13.27 1.85 3.55
N SER A 45 -12.24 2.27 4.27
CA SER A 45 -11.36 1.41 5.07
C SER A 45 -11.48 1.77 6.56
N ASP A 46 -11.28 0.78 7.43
CA ASP A 46 -11.23 0.98 8.89
C ASP A 46 -9.91 0.47 9.51
N ALA A 47 -8.99 -0.01 8.68
CA ALA A 47 -7.65 -0.38 9.10
C ALA A 47 -6.63 -0.25 7.96
N LEU A 48 -5.36 0.04 8.33
CA LEU A 48 -4.19 -0.08 7.46
C LEU A 48 -3.39 -1.32 7.83
N LEU A 49 -2.94 -2.07 6.83
CA LEU A 49 -2.02 -3.20 7.00
C LEU A 49 -0.72 -2.89 6.26
N LEU A 50 0.38 -2.75 6.99
CA LEU A 50 1.63 -2.20 6.47
C LEU A 50 2.81 -3.11 6.78
N GLY A 51 3.74 -3.25 5.85
CA GLY A 51 5.07 -3.76 6.16
C GLY A 51 5.89 -2.72 6.93
N ARG A 52 6.89 -3.18 7.67
CA ARG A 52 7.70 -2.32 8.56
C ARG A 52 8.24 -1.05 7.88
N LYS A 53 8.87 -1.18 6.71
CA LYS A 53 9.45 0.00 6.02
C LYS A 53 8.38 1.02 5.64
N THR A 54 7.29 0.58 5.02
CA THR A 54 6.17 1.45 4.67
C THR A 54 5.58 2.12 5.90
N TRP A 55 5.40 1.37 7.00
CA TRP A 55 4.93 1.92 8.26
C TRP A 55 5.89 2.98 8.83
N GLN A 56 7.21 2.76 8.76
CA GLN A 56 8.22 3.73 9.22
C GLN A 56 8.21 4.99 8.36
N THR A 57 8.13 4.86 7.04
CA THR A 57 8.08 5.99 6.11
C THR A 57 6.82 6.83 6.34
N HIS A 58 5.65 6.19 6.39
CA HIS A 58 4.39 6.88 6.64
C HIS A 58 4.33 7.48 8.05
N GLY A 59 4.74 6.75 9.07
CA GLY A 59 4.80 7.25 10.44
C GLY A 59 5.72 8.45 10.57
N GLY A 60 6.87 8.44 9.92
CA GLY A 60 7.79 9.58 9.89
C GLY A 60 7.19 10.82 9.21
N ALA A 61 6.31 10.63 8.23
CA ALA A 61 5.63 11.72 7.53
C ALA A 61 4.39 12.25 8.29
N PHE A 62 3.54 11.34 8.79
CA PHE A 62 2.21 11.71 9.29
C PHE A 62 2.12 11.90 10.81
N GLU A 63 2.89 11.14 11.61
CA GLU A 63 2.86 11.29 13.08
C GLU A 63 3.17 12.72 13.55
N PRO A 64 4.17 13.44 12.96
CA PRO A 64 4.49 14.80 13.37
C PRO A 64 3.57 15.88 12.77
N MET A 65 2.62 15.53 11.90
CA MET A 65 1.71 16.52 11.32
C MET A 65 0.87 17.21 12.40
N ALA A 66 0.67 18.50 12.24
CA ALA A 66 -0.11 19.31 13.17
C ALA A 66 -1.56 18.83 13.21
N GLU A 67 -2.18 18.93 14.39
CA GLU A 67 -3.62 18.74 14.56
C GLU A 67 -4.39 19.72 13.66
N GLY A 68 -5.42 19.21 12.97
CA GLY A 68 -6.23 19.97 12.04
C GLY A 68 -5.78 19.91 10.59
N ASP A 69 -4.67 19.22 10.27
CA ASP A 69 -4.40 18.80 8.90
C ASP A 69 -5.31 17.59 8.56
N PRO A 70 -6.27 17.73 7.62
CA PRO A 70 -7.28 16.70 7.40
C PRO A 70 -6.70 15.34 6.99
N PHE A 71 -5.59 15.35 6.26
CA PHE A 71 -4.96 14.11 5.80
C PHE A 71 -4.11 13.48 6.91
N GLY A 72 -3.35 14.30 7.64
CA GLY A 72 -2.60 13.87 8.81
C GLY A 72 -3.51 13.30 9.90
N ASP A 73 -4.62 13.97 10.20
CA ASP A 73 -5.61 13.52 11.18
C ASP A 73 -6.21 12.16 10.78
N MET A 74 -6.58 11.99 9.51
CA MET A 74 -7.11 10.72 8.98
C MET A 74 -6.09 9.59 9.10
N MET A 75 -4.84 9.80 8.68
CA MET A 75 -3.77 8.81 8.74
C MET A 75 -3.38 8.46 10.18
N ASN A 76 -3.44 9.42 11.09
CA ASN A 76 -3.13 9.21 12.50
C ASN A 76 -4.27 8.55 13.27
N ALA A 77 -5.53 8.78 12.89
CA ALA A 77 -6.70 8.22 13.56
C ALA A 77 -6.95 6.74 13.23
N ILE A 78 -6.76 6.34 11.96
CA ILE A 78 -7.06 4.97 11.53
C ILE A 78 -6.20 3.93 12.26
N PRO A 79 -6.76 2.78 12.70
CA PRO A 79 -6.00 1.65 13.23
C PRO A 79 -4.99 1.12 12.22
N LYS A 80 -3.78 0.83 12.68
CA LYS A 80 -2.69 0.32 11.85
C LYS A 80 -2.18 -1.01 12.39
N TYR A 81 -1.99 -1.96 11.49
CA TYR A 81 -1.34 -3.24 11.76
C TYR A 81 0.00 -3.28 11.02
N VAL A 82 1.10 -3.29 11.76
CA VAL A 82 2.44 -3.34 11.17
C VAL A 82 3.02 -4.75 11.27
N VAL A 83 3.34 -5.32 10.10
CA VAL A 83 3.95 -6.65 10.00
C VAL A 83 5.46 -6.52 10.06
N SER A 84 6.08 -7.14 11.08
CA SER A 84 7.52 -7.14 11.25
C SER A 84 8.01 -8.30 12.09
N THR A 85 9.18 -8.83 11.74
CA THR A 85 9.94 -9.80 12.56
C THR A 85 11.05 -9.16 13.38
N THR A 86 11.30 -7.86 13.18
CA THR A 86 12.44 -7.15 13.79
C THR A 86 12.02 -6.01 14.71
N LEU A 87 10.79 -5.49 14.58
CA LEU A 87 10.24 -4.53 15.53
C LEU A 87 9.86 -5.25 16.82
N THR A 88 10.12 -4.59 17.95
CA THR A 88 9.68 -5.01 19.27
C THR A 88 8.54 -4.14 19.80
N ASP A 89 8.34 -2.97 19.20
CA ASP A 89 7.33 -1.99 19.58
C ASP A 89 6.83 -1.21 18.35
N ALA A 90 5.57 -0.78 18.36
CA ALA A 90 4.93 -0.02 17.30
C ALA A 90 4.39 1.34 17.80
N SER A 91 4.84 1.84 18.94
CA SER A 91 4.36 3.09 19.55
C SER A 91 4.81 4.35 18.81
N ALA A 92 5.84 4.25 17.93
CA ALA A 92 6.36 5.38 17.18
C ALA A 92 5.36 6.01 16.19
N TRP A 93 4.27 5.33 15.88
CA TRP A 93 3.13 5.89 15.17
C TRP A 93 1.84 5.46 15.87
N ARG A 94 1.08 6.44 16.37
CA ARG A 94 -0.13 6.20 17.17
C ARG A 94 -1.12 5.25 16.49
N ASN A 95 -1.93 4.56 17.29
CA ASN A 95 -2.90 3.57 16.84
C ASN A 95 -2.30 2.41 16.02
N SER A 96 -1.05 2.04 16.30
CA SER A 96 -0.37 0.92 15.64
C SER A 96 -0.32 -0.32 16.53
N THR A 97 -0.56 -1.48 15.92
CA THR A 97 -0.46 -2.81 16.54
C THR A 97 0.56 -3.65 15.78
N LEU A 98 1.52 -4.21 16.49
CA LEU A 98 2.55 -5.07 15.90
C LEU A 98 2.02 -6.47 15.62
N ILE A 99 2.17 -6.95 14.39
CA ILE A 99 2.02 -8.35 13.99
C ILE A 99 3.41 -8.97 13.83
N SER A 100 3.85 -9.72 14.83
CA SER A 100 5.10 -10.50 14.79
C SER A 100 4.78 -11.98 14.66
N GLY A 101 5.31 -12.66 13.63
CA GLY A 101 5.09 -14.09 13.36
C GLY A 101 3.64 -14.46 13.00
N ASN A 102 3.45 -15.64 12.42
CA ASN A 102 2.15 -16.18 11.99
C ASN A 102 1.30 -15.17 11.20
N VAL A 103 1.94 -14.42 10.30
CA VAL A 103 1.34 -13.29 9.58
C VAL A 103 0.08 -13.71 8.85
N VAL A 104 0.12 -14.82 8.13
CA VAL A 104 -1.00 -15.33 7.32
C VAL A 104 -2.23 -15.61 8.19
N GLU A 105 -2.05 -16.28 9.31
CA GLU A 105 -3.14 -16.63 10.24
C GLU A 105 -3.72 -15.37 10.90
N LYS A 106 -2.84 -14.45 11.34
CA LYS A 106 -3.27 -13.21 11.97
C LYS A 106 -4.04 -12.30 11.02
N VAL A 107 -3.58 -12.19 9.77
CA VAL A 107 -4.30 -11.41 8.75
C VAL A 107 -5.62 -12.09 8.37
N ARG A 108 -5.66 -13.41 8.29
CA ARG A 108 -6.92 -14.14 8.08
C ARG A 108 -7.92 -13.91 9.22
N ALA A 109 -7.46 -13.93 10.46
CA ALA A 109 -8.29 -13.62 11.61
C ALA A 109 -8.76 -12.16 11.63
N LEU A 110 -7.91 -11.21 11.20
CA LEU A 110 -8.29 -9.81 11.05
C LEU A 110 -9.37 -9.64 9.98
N LYS A 111 -9.21 -10.26 8.81
CA LYS A 111 -10.20 -10.23 7.73
C LYS A 111 -11.55 -10.87 8.09
N ALA A 112 -11.57 -11.79 9.06
CA ALA A 112 -12.80 -12.43 9.54
C ALA A 112 -13.60 -11.56 10.52
N GLN A 113 -13.06 -10.45 10.98
CA GLN A 113 -13.78 -9.52 11.84
C GLN A 113 -14.78 -8.69 11.04
N PRO A 114 -15.93 -8.33 11.62
CA PRO A 114 -16.84 -7.40 10.96
C PRO A 114 -16.21 -6.02 10.85
N GLY A 115 -16.39 -5.37 9.72
CA GLY A 115 -15.81 -4.06 9.46
C GLY A 115 -15.86 -3.68 8.00
N LYS A 116 -15.12 -2.62 7.66
CA LYS A 116 -14.89 -2.15 6.29
C LYS A 116 -13.66 -2.86 5.69
N ASN A 117 -13.09 -2.25 4.65
CA ASN A 117 -11.88 -2.74 4.02
C ASN A 117 -10.64 -2.58 4.92
N ILE A 118 -9.69 -3.48 4.78
CA ILE A 118 -8.34 -3.35 5.29
C ILE A 118 -7.48 -2.89 4.11
N LEU A 119 -7.04 -1.64 4.14
CA LEU A 119 -6.20 -1.08 3.09
C LEU A 119 -4.75 -1.48 3.30
N MET A 120 -4.10 -1.93 2.23
CA MET A 120 -2.67 -2.21 2.22
C MET A 120 -1.96 -1.33 1.19
N ASP A 121 -0.98 -0.56 1.68
CA ASP A 121 -0.18 0.38 0.88
C ASP A 121 1.32 -0.03 0.85
N GLY A 122 1.57 -1.32 0.87
CA GLY A 122 2.93 -1.89 0.87
C GLY A 122 3.28 -2.57 2.21
N SER A 123 4.42 -3.20 2.29
CA SER A 123 5.53 -3.32 1.35
C SER A 123 5.28 -4.41 0.28
N SER A 124 6.09 -4.42 -0.80
CA SER A 124 6.04 -5.46 -1.83
C SER A 124 6.15 -6.88 -1.24
N ALA A 125 7.07 -7.10 -0.30
CA ALA A 125 7.24 -8.40 0.36
C ALA A 125 5.97 -8.86 1.09
N LEU A 126 5.24 -7.93 1.73
CA LEU A 126 3.98 -8.25 2.38
C LEU A 126 2.89 -8.54 1.34
N ILE A 127 2.80 -7.73 0.27
CA ILE A 127 1.88 -7.98 -0.87
C ILE A 127 2.10 -9.40 -1.41
N HIS A 128 3.34 -9.78 -1.68
CA HIS A 128 3.68 -11.10 -2.21
C HIS A 128 3.24 -12.23 -1.26
N THR A 129 3.53 -12.09 0.04
CA THR A 129 3.12 -13.07 1.06
C THR A 129 1.60 -13.23 1.09
N LEU A 130 0.86 -12.14 1.08
CA LEU A 130 -0.61 -12.18 1.16
C LEU A 130 -1.23 -12.70 -0.14
N ALA A 131 -0.71 -12.31 -1.30
CA ALA A 131 -1.17 -12.80 -2.60
C ALA A 131 -0.98 -14.33 -2.74
N GLN A 132 0.17 -14.86 -2.32
CA GLN A 132 0.45 -16.29 -2.32
C GLN A 132 -0.46 -17.11 -1.38
N ASN A 133 -1.13 -16.46 -0.43
CA ASN A 133 -2.01 -17.08 0.55
C ASN A 133 -3.49 -16.70 0.38
N ASP A 134 -3.88 -16.17 -0.79
CA ASP A 134 -5.25 -15.76 -1.13
C ASP A 134 -5.87 -14.75 -0.16
N LEU A 135 -5.05 -13.83 0.38
CA LEU A 135 -5.47 -12.84 1.36
C LEU A 135 -5.69 -11.44 0.79
N ILE A 136 -5.48 -11.24 -0.52
CA ILE A 136 -5.81 -10.01 -1.23
C ILE A 136 -7.07 -10.25 -2.06
N ASP A 137 -8.05 -9.37 -1.95
CA ASP A 137 -9.32 -9.48 -2.67
C ASP A 137 -9.36 -8.55 -3.87
N GLU A 138 -8.75 -7.36 -3.75
CA GLU A 138 -8.80 -6.31 -4.75
C GLU A 138 -7.45 -5.62 -4.91
N TYR A 139 -7.18 -5.14 -6.12
CA TYR A 139 -6.03 -4.29 -6.44
C TYR A 139 -6.51 -2.98 -7.04
N HIS A 140 -6.26 -1.88 -6.32
CA HIS A 140 -6.42 -0.51 -6.80
C HIS A 140 -5.05 0.02 -7.20
N LEU A 141 -4.79 0.16 -8.48
CA LEU A 141 -3.47 0.51 -8.99
C LEU A 141 -3.52 1.85 -9.73
N LEU A 142 -2.59 2.73 -9.39
CA LEU A 142 -2.26 3.91 -10.18
C LEU A 142 -1.08 3.55 -11.08
N VAL A 143 -1.35 3.36 -12.37
CA VAL A 143 -0.33 2.98 -13.36
C VAL A 143 0.21 4.25 -14.00
N TYR A 144 1.42 4.61 -13.61
CA TYR A 144 2.11 5.81 -14.09
C TYR A 144 2.80 5.55 -15.43
N PRO A 145 2.79 6.52 -16.37
CA PRO A 145 3.36 6.36 -17.71
C PRO A 145 4.91 6.46 -17.71
N ILE A 146 5.54 5.61 -16.89
CA ILE A 146 7.00 5.54 -16.75
C ILE A 146 7.44 4.07 -16.63
N VAL A 147 8.60 3.76 -17.20
CA VAL A 147 9.32 2.49 -17.03
C VAL A 147 10.58 2.76 -16.23
N LEU A 148 10.76 2.10 -15.11
CA LEU A 148 11.88 2.28 -14.20
C LEU A 148 13.02 1.28 -14.46
N GLY A 149 12.72 0.16 -15.09
CA GLY A 149 13.71 -0.86 -15.49
C GLY A 149 14.24 -1.75 -14.37
N GLY A 150 13.91 -1.45 -13.11
CA GLY A 150 14.33 -2.23 -11.94
C GLY A 150 13.71 -1.71 -10.66
N GLY A 151 13.74 -2.51 -9.59
CA GLY A 151 13.15 -2.19 -8.30
C GLY A 151 12.12 -3.24 -7.83
N LYS A 152 11.55 -3.01 -6.65
CA LYS A 152 10.54 -3.91 -6.05
C LYS A 152 9.22 -3.77 -6.80
N LYS A 153 8.65 -4.91 -7.21
CA LYS A 153 7.40 -4.97 -7.99
C LYS A 153 6.20 -5.28 -7.11
N VAL A 154 5.02 -4.87 -7.59
CA VAL A 154 3.73 -5.21 -6.96
C VAL A 154 3.44 -6.71 -7.08
N PHE A 155 3.70 -7.31 -8.22
CA PHE A 155 3.52 -8.76 -8.44
C PHE A 155 4.85 -9.49 -8.37
N ALA A 156 4.87 -10.61 -7.62
CA ALA A 156 6.04 -11.49 -7.55
C ALA A 156 6.15 -12.37 -8.79
N ASP A 157 7.38 -12.62 -9.24
CA ASP A 157 7.62 -13.62 -10.27
C ASP A 157 7.15 -15.00 -9.79
N GLY A 158 6.57 -15.79 -10.72
CA GLY A 158 6.12 -17.14 -10.41
C GLY A 158 4.83 -17.24 -9.59
N THR A 159 4.13 -16.15 -9.33
CA THR A 159 2.84 -16.16 -8.64
C THR A 159 1.73 -15.73 -9.61
N PRO A 160 1.11 -16.67 -10.35
CA PRO A 160 0.05 -16.34 -11.28
C PRO A 160 -1.22 -15.91 -10.51
N LEU A 161 -1.84 -14.84 -10.96
CA LEU A 161 -3.12 -14.34 -10.44
C LEU A 161 -4.08 -14.14 -11.62
N LYS A 162 -5.33 -14.54 -11.44
CA LYS A 162 -6.40 -14.17 -12.35
C LYS A 162 -7.14 -12.97 -11.77
N LEU A 163 -7.22 -11.92 -12.57
CA LEU A 163 -7.83 -10.66 -12.16
C LEU A 163 -8.97 -10.32 -13.12
N ARG A 164 -10.09 -9.89 -12.58
CA ARG A 164 -11.22 -9.33 -13.33
C ARG A 164 -11.19 -7.82 -13.22
N LEU A 165 -11.12 -7.14 -14.33
CA LEU A 165 -11.20 -5.68 -14.40
C LEU A 165 -12.59 -5.20 -13.95
N VAL A 166 -12.59 -4.27 -13.00
CA VAL A 166 -13.80 -3.57 -12.52
C VAL A 166 -13.88 -2.17 -13.14
N GLU A 167 -12.75 -1.43 -13.09
CA GLU A 167 -12.64 -0.07 -13.62
C GLU A 167 -11.27 0.15 -14.25
N ALA A 168 -11.25 0.93 -15.33
CA ALA A 168 -10.02 1.54 -15.87
C ALA A 168 -10.34 2.99 -16.27
N ARG A 169 -9.66 3.97 -15.68
CA ARG A 169 -9.90 5.38 -15.90
C ARG A 169 -8.59 6.15 -16.05
N PRO A 170 -8.36 6.81 -17.19
CA PRO A 170 -7.22 7.70 -17.34
C PRO A 170 -7.44 9.00 -16.56
N LEU A 171 -6.36 9.49 -15.93
CA LEU A 171 -6.31 10.79 -15.28
C LEU A 171 -5.65 11.83 -16.21
N PRO A 172 -5.91 13.14 -16.03
CA PRO A 172 -5.32 14.18 -16.87
C PRO A 172 -3.79 14.19 -16.89
N SER A 173 -3.14 13.69 -15.83
CA SER A 173 -1.69 13.55 -15.73
C SER A 173 -1.11 12.39 -16.57
N GLY A 174 -1.95 11.59 -17.23
CA GLY A 174 -1.54 10.38 -17.96
C GLY A 174 -1.45 9.12 -17.08
N VAL A 175 -1.68 9.24 -15.79
CA VAL A 175 -1.82 8.09 -14.88
C VAL A 175 -3.13 7.37 -15.21
N VAL A 176 -3.13 6.05 -15.18
CA VAL A 176 -4.35 5.24 -15.34
C VAL A 176 -4.68 4.59 -14.01
N LEU A 177 -5.85 4.94 -13.45
CA LEU A 177 -6.45 4.18 -12.37
C LEU A 177 -6.96 2.85 -12.92
N THR A 178 -6.60 1.75 -12.28
CA THR A 178 -7.21 0.44 -12.54
C THR A 178 -7.64 -0.19 -11.23
N HIS A 179 -8.85 -0.77 -11.24
CA HIS A 179 -9.38 -1.56 -10.14
C HIS A 179 -9.67 -2.97 -10.62
N TYR A 180 -9.12 -3.95 -9.93
CA TYR A 180 -9.31 -5.37 -10.21
C TYR A 180 -9.77 -6.11 -8.97
N THR A 181 -10.64 -7.11 -9.18
CA THR A 181 -10.94 -8.15 -8.18
C THR A 181 -10.17 -9.42 -8.49
N VAL A 182 -9.73 -10.13 -7.46
CA VAL A 182 -9.07 -11.43 -7.62
C VAL A 182 -10.12 -12.50 -7.95
N GLU A 183 -9.93 -13.23 -9.04
CA GLU A 183 -10.76 -14.39 -9.39
C GLU A 183 -10.23 -15.63 -8.68
N ARG A 184 -11.05 -16.24 -7.84
CA ARG A 184 -10.77 -17.51 -7.19
C ARG A 184 -11.52 -18.64 -7.89
N PRO A 185 -10.92 -19.84 -8.00
CA PRO A 185 -11.65 -21.03 -8.47
C PRO A 185 -12.88 -21.26 -7.57
N ALA A 186 -13.98 -21.66 -8.21
CA ALA A 186 -15.20 -22.07 -7.52
C ALA A 186 -15.00 -23.37 -6.73
#